data_ff092639ddff059595b4bdee327035f7
#
_entry.id   ff092639ddff059595b4bdee327035f7
#
_cell.length_a   1.000
_cell.length_b   1.000
_cell.length_c   1.000
_cell.angle_alpha   90.00
_cell.angle_beta   90.00
_cell.angle_gamma   90.00
#
_symmetry.space_group_name_H-M   'P 1'
#
loop_
_entity.id
_entity.type
_entity.pdbx_description
1 polymer ?
#
loop_
_entity_poly.entity_id
_entity_poly.type
_entity_poly.pdbx_seq_one_letter_code
_entity_poly.pdbx_strand_id
1 'polypeptide(L)'
;MDYSHRKADGSVGAIPDSLTSVFYTSKGRPVRDGGGITPDFKIEEPETPTMMFYLVTDFLLTDFVAEWSQKHKKIAPPEDFEVTDEDFEAFKQYAKEKNFTYDRQSEKLLKNLKEVAKFEGYMDNDSTLFNSLEAKLTPDLDRDFDRNKDQIKKLLTSEIMKRYYFQKGELINSLKEDEVLDKALEVLGDPALYQQTLEAPGKVEKTATL
;
A
#
# COMPACT_ATOMS: atom_id res chain seq x y z
N MET A 1 15.97 -8.47 -9.33
CA MET A 1 15.58 -7.34 -8.48
C MET A 1 16.81 -6.49 -8.23
N ASP A 2 16.72 -5.19 -8.41
CA ASP A 2 17.83 -4.28 -8.14
C ASP A 2 17.72 -3.75 -6.70
N TYR A 3 18.55 -4.25 -5.82
CA TYR A 3 18.58 -3.84 -4.39
C TYR A 3 19.38 -2.55 -4.15
N SER A 4 20.06 -2.03 -5.17
CA SER A 4 20.91 -0.83 -5.04
C SER A 4 20.12 0.48 -5.09
N HIS A 5 18.91 0.45 -5.68
CA HIS A 5 18.02 1.60 -5.81
C HIS A 5 16.65 1.31 -5.20
N ARG A 6 16.50 1.60 -3.90
CA ARG A 6 15.20 1.49 -3.22
C ARG A 6 14.41 2.78 -3.37
N LYS A 7 13.11 2.66 -3.56
CA LYS A 7 12.17 3.79 -3.50
C LYS A 7 12.04 4.31 -2.06
N ALA A 8 11.42 5.47 -1.90
CA ALA A 8 11.20 6.09 -0.59
C ALA A 8 10.39 5.20 0.39
N ASP A 9 9.54 4.32 -0.12
CA ASP A 9 8.76 3.32 0.61
C ASP A 9 9.56 2.05 0.99
N GLY A 10 10.84 1.99 0.58
CA GLY A 10 11.72 0.83 0.80
C GLY A 10 11.54 -0.31 -0.22
N SER A 11 10.59 -0.21 -1.13
CA SER A 11 10.38 -1.22 -2.18
C SER A 11 11.54 -1.26 -3.17
N VAL A 12 11.74 -2.44 -3.76
CA VAL A 12 12.76 -2.65 -4.79
C VAL A 12 12.16 -2.27 -6.15
N GLY A 13 12.82 -1.36 -6.85
CA GLY A 13 12.41 -0.95 -8.19
C GLY A 13 12.45 -2.11 -9.20
N ALA A 14 11.63 -2.02 -10.25
CA ALA A 14 11.76 -2.90 -11.41
C ALA A 14 13.09 -2.62 -12.12
N ILE A 15 13.73 -3.67 -12.64
CA ILE A 15 14.91 -3.50 -13.49
C ILE A 15 14.46 -2.75 -14.74
N PRO A 16 15.15 -1.66 -15.14
CA PRO A 16 14.81 -0.94 -16.36
C PRO A 16 14.86 -1.85 -17.59
N ASP A 17 13.94 -1.68 -18.52
CA ASP A 17 13.86 -2.47 -19.75
C ASP A 17 15.18 -2.49 -20.55
N SER A 18 15.97 -1.41 -20.44
CA SER A 18 17.29 -1.29 -21.07
C SER A 18 18.33 -2.27 -20.54
N LEU A 19 18.12 -2.83 -19.35
CA LEU A 19 19.02 -3.79 -18.68
C LEU A 19 18.46 -5.23 -18.76
N THR A 20 17.40 -5.47 -19.54
CA THR A 20 16.77 -6.77 -19.70
C THR A 20 16.95 -7.29 -21.11
N SER A 21 16.99 -8.62 -21.27
CA SER A 21 17.03 -9.29 -22.57
C SER A 21 15.64 -9.73 -23.01
N VAL A 22 15.35 -9.64 -24.30
CA VAL A 22 14.08 -10.11 -24.88
C VAL A 22 14.24 -11.55 -25.36
N PHE A 23 13.33 -12.39 -24.93
CA PHE A 23 13.16 -13.77 -25.39
C PHE A 23 11.80 -13.92 -26.07
N TYR A 24 11.59 -15.04 -26.73
CA TYR A 24 10.33 -15.30 -27.42
C TYR A 24 9.76 -16.64 -27.01
N THR A 25 8.46 -16.67 -26.76
CA THR A 25 7.73 -17.94 -26.54
C THR A 25 7.69 -18.75 -27.83
N SER A 26 7.28 -20.01 -27.76
CA SER A 26 7.10 -20.89 -28.93
C SER A 26 6.12 -20.31 -29.98
N LYS A 27 5.20 -19.45 -29.55
CA LYS A 27 4.25 -18.75 -30.43
C LYS A 27 4.73 -17.36 -30.86
N GLY A 28 5.98 -16.98 -30.57
CA GLY A 28 6.58 -15.72 -30.99
C GLY A 28 6.23 -14.51 -30.14
N ARG A 29 5.59 -14.69 -28.99
CA ARG A 29 5.32 -13.59 -28.05
C ARG A 29 6.61 -13.18 -27.35
N PRO A 30 6.98 -11.85 -27.34
CA PRO A 30 8.14 -11.38 -26.61
C PRO A 30 7.93 -11.47 -25.10
N VAL A 31 8.94 -11.91 -24.38
CA VAL A 31 9.02 -11.92 -22.92
C VAL A 31 10.39 -11.41 -22.49
N ARG A 32 10.49 -10.83 -21.31
CA ARG A 32 11.75 -10.27 -20.80
C ARG A 32 12.21 -11.03 -19.57
N ASP A 33 13.53 -11.08 -19.37
CA ASP A 33 14.16 -11.52 -18.15
C ASP A 33 14.32 -10.38 -17.13
N GLY A 34 15.00 -10.66 -16.02
CA GLY A 34 15.53 -9.68 -15.08
C GLY A 34 14.65 -9.37 -13.86
N GLY A 35 13.40 -9.77 -13.82
CA GLY A 35 12.51 -9.45 -12.69
C GLY A 35 11.55 -10.57 -12.27
N GLY A 36 11.77 -11.79 -12.73
CA GLY A 36 10.80 -12.87 -12.64
C GLY A 36 9.77 -12.80 -13.77
N ILE A 37 8.56 -13.27 -13.52
CA ILE A 37 7.48 -13.27 -14.52
C ILE A 37 6.76 -11.92 -14.42
N THR A 38 6.84 -11.12 -15.49
CA THR A 38 6.08 -9.87 -15.58
C THR A 38 4.62 -10.20 -15.92
N PRO A 39 3.65 -9.76 -15.12
CA PRO A 39 2.23 -9.97 -15.41
C PRO A 39 1.79 -9.16 -16.63
N ASP A 40 0.80 -9.67 -17.37
CA ASP A 40 0.20 -8.97 -18.52
C ASP A 40 -0.64 -7.78 -18.09
N PHE A 41 -1.35 -7.92 -16.97
CA PHE A 41 -2.11 -6.85 -16.34
C PHE A 41 -1.45 -6.50 -15.01
N LYS A 42 -1.04 -5.24 -14.87
CA LYS A 42 -0.47 -4.73 -13.62
C LYS A 42 -1.55 -3.98 -12.87
N ILE A 43 -1.81 -4.39 -11.65
CA ILE A 43 -2.64 -3.67 -10.72
C ILE A 43 -1.69 -2.88 -9.81
N GLU A 44 -1.90 -1.58 -9.71
CA GLU A 44 -1.10 -0.74 -8.83
C GLU A 44 -1.62 -0.88 -7.40
N GLU A 45 -0.80 -1.40 -6.52
CA GLU A 45 -1.12 -1.42 -5.10
C GLU A 45 -0.99 0.00 -4.53
N PRO A 46 -1.93 0.45 -3.69
CA PRO A 46 -1.81 1.73 -3.03
C PRO A 46 -0.59 1.75 -2.10
N GLU A 47 0.11 2.89 -2.07
CA GLU A 47 1.23 3.07 -1.16
C GLU A 47 0.77 2.85 0.29
N THR A 48 1.53 2.05 1.04
CA THR A 48 1.24 1.80 2.46
C THR A 48 1.96 2.84 3.31
N PRO A 49 1.23 3.75 3.98
CA PRO A 49 1.84 4.74 4.86
C PRO A 49 2.61 4.11 6.01
N THR A 50 3.72 4.72 6.41
CA THR A 50 4.57 4.23 7.49
C THR A 50 3.78 3.98 8.79
N MET A 51 2.74 4.76 9.06
CA MET A 51 1.86 4.57 10.22
C MET A 51 1.27 3.16 10.27
N MET A 52 0.87 2.58 9.14
CA MET A 52 0.29 1.22 9.08
C MET A 52 1.26 0.17 9.61
N PHE A 53 2.54 0.32 9.29
CA PHE A 53 3.58 -0.57 9.80
C PHE A 53 3.63 -0.54 11.34
N TYR A 54 3.60 0.66 11.95
CA TYR A 54 3.64 0.80 13.41
C TYR A 54 2.36 0.32 14.08
N LEU A 55 1.18 0.54 13.49
CA LEU A 55 -0.08 0.00 14.02
C LEU A 55 -0.05 -1.53 14.16
N VAL A 56 0.65 -2.20 13.24
CA VAL A 56 0.81 -3.66 13.26
C VAL A 56 1.93 -4.10 14.19
N THR A 57 3.13 -3.50 14.08
CA THR A 57 4.33 -3.97 14.80
C THR A 57 4.29 -3.67 16.29
N ASP A 58 3.60 -2.60 16.69
CA ASP A 58 3.41 -2.23 18.10
C ASP A 58 2.21 -2.96 18.73
N PHE A 59 1.62 -3.92 18.01
CA PHE A 59 0.46 -4.72 18.43
C PHE A 59 -0.80 -3.92 18.80
N LEU A 60 -0.88 -2.65 18.41
CA LEU A 60 -1.97 -1.78 18.79
C LEU A 60 -3.33 -2.28 18.28
N LEU A 61 -3.35 -2.80 17.02
CA LEU A 61 -4.53 -3.43 16.42
C LEU A 61 -4.96 -4.67 17.19
N THR A 62 -4.01 -5.56 17.48
CA THR A 62 -4.27 -6.83 18.18
C THR A 62 -4.82 -6.60 19.58
N ASP A 63 -4.24 -5.66 20.33
CA ASP A 63 -4.67 -5.30 21.68
C ASP A 63 -6.07 -4.68 21.67
N PHE A 64 -6.33 -3.74 20.75
CA PHE A 64 -7.66 -3.17 20.58
C PHE A 64 -8.70 -4.25 20.27
N VAL A 65 -8.43 -5.12 19.30
CA VAL A 65 -9.35 -6.18 18.88
C VAL A 65 -9.58 -7.19 20.03
N ALA A 66 -8.57 -7.44 20.86
CA ALA A 66 -8.72 -8.27 22.04
C ALA A 66 -9.73 -7.67 23.04
N GLU A 67 -9.65 -6.36 23.30
CA GLU A 67 -10.60 -5.65 24.17
C GLU A 67 -11.99 -5.51 23.51
N TRP A 68 -12.03 -5.14 22.24
CA TRP A 68 -13.25 -5.00 21.44
C TRP A 68 -14.08 -6.31 21.43
N SER A 69 -13.40 -7.45 21.24
CA SER A 69 -14.03 -8.77 21.18
C SER A 69 -14.68 -9.20 22.51
N GLN A 70 -14.29 -8.62 23.63
CA GLN A 70 -14.96 -8.90 24.91
C GLN A 70 -16.38 -8.32 24.94
N LYS A 71 -16.61 -7.22 24.25
CA LYS A 71 -17.91 -6.53 24.14
C LYS A 71 -18.77 -7.09 23.00
N HIS A 72 -18.15 -7.65 21.96
CA HIS A 72 -18.80 -8.15 20.76
C HIS A 72 -18.69 -9.67 20.65
N LYS A 73 -19.55 -10.40 21.37
CA LYS A 73 -19.47 -11.88 21.45
C LYS A 73 -19.84 -12.59 20.14
N LYS A 74 -20.55 -11.92 19.25
CA LYS A 74 -20.94 -12.39 17.92
C LYS A 74 -20.81 -11.25 16.93
N ILE A 75 -20.38 -11.57 15.73
CA ILE A 75 -20.26 -10.64 14.62
C ILE A 75 -20.90 -11.25 13.38
N ALA A 76 -21.07 -10.45 12.32
CA ALA A 76 -21.54 -10.94 11.02
C ALA A 76 -20.56 -11.96 10.42
N PRO A 77 -21.04 -12.84 9.51
CA PRO A 77 -20.16 -13.76 8.80
C PRO A 77 -19.14 -12.99 7.94
N PRO A 78 -18.01 -13.62 7.55
CA PRO A 78 -16.92 -12.94 6.84
C PRO A 78 -17.36 -12.23 5.56
N GLU A 79 -18.34 -12.77 4.86
CA GLU A 79 -18.88 -12.21 3.61
C GLU A 79 -19.58 -10.86 3.83
N ASP A 80 -20.18 -10.65 5.02
CA ASP A 80 -21.03 -9.50 5.32
C ASP A 80 -20.38 -8.53 6.34
N PHE A 81 -19.27 -8.92 6.95
CA PHE A 81 -18.67 -8.11 7.99
C PHE A 81 -17.93 -6.90 7.43
N GLU A 82 -18.16 -5.75 8.05
CA GLU A 82 -17.45 -4.49 7.81
C GLU A 82 -17.24 -3.77 9.15
N VAL A 83 -16.08 -3.15 9.29
CA VAL A 83 -15.79 -2.27 10.42
C VAL A 83 -16.59 -0.98 10.25
N THR A 84 -17.38 -0.63 11.27
CA THR A 84 -18.20 0.58 11.25
C THR A 84 -17.36 1.85 11.45
N ASP A 85 -17.98 3.01 11.28
CA ASP A 85 -17.31 4.28 11.60
C ASP A 85 -17.15 4.45 13.12
N GLU A 86 -18.10 3.92 13.90
CA GLU A 86 -18.02 3.90 15.36
C GLU A 86 -16.85 3.05 15.85
N ASP A 87 -16.59 1.90 15.24
CA ASP A 87 -15.43 1.05 15.57
C ASP A 87 -14.11 1.74 15.22
N PHE A 88 -14.06 2.43 14.09
CA PHE A 88 -12.91 3.22 13.68
C PHE A 88 -12.62 4.35 14.68
N GLU A 89 -13.64 5.13 15.08
CA GLU A 89 -13.47 6.21 16.06
C GLU A 89 -13.08 5.65 17.44
N ALA A 90 -13.61 4.50 17.83
CA ALA A 90 -13.20 3.82 19.05
C ALA A 90 -11.72 3.40 18.99
N PHE A 91 -11.24 2.89 17.86
CA PHE A 91 -9.84 2.56 17.67
C PHE A 91 -8.94 3.81 17.69
N LYS A 92 -9.35 4.88 17.01
CA LYS A 92 -8.64 6.16 17.00
C LYS A 92 -8.50 6.73 18.44
N GLN A 93 -9.56 6.68 19.22
CA GLN A 93 -9.52 7.08 20.62
C GLN A 93 -8.60 6.16 21.45
N TYR A 94 -8.66 4.86 21.25
CA TYR A 94 -7.78 3.89 21.89
C TYR A 94 -6.30 4.17 21.59
N ALA A 95 -5.97 4.47 20.34
CA ALA A 95 -4.61 4.82 19.95
C ALA A 95 -4.09 6.09 20.67
N LYS A 96 -4.96 7.08 20.87
CA LYS A 96 -4.63 8.29 21.65
C LYS A 96 -4.37 7.96 23.12
N GLU A 97 -5.21 7.14 23.73
CA GLU A 97 -5.08 6.72 25.15
C GLU A 97 -3.79 5.93 25.39
N LYS A 98 -3.35 5.15 24.40
CA LYS A 98 -2.07 4.43 24.42
C LYS A 98 -0.87 5.31 24.07
N ASN A 99 -1.09 6.61 23.79
CA ASN A 99 -0.04 7.54 23.33
C ASN A 99 0.70 7.04 22.09
N PHE A 100 -0.04 6.48 21.12
CA PHE A 100 0.53 5.95 19.91
C PHE A 100 1.30 7.02 19.14
N THR A 101 2.51 6.68 18.74
CA THR A 101 3.39 7.54 17.92
C THR A 101 4.06 6.68 16.86
N TYR A 102 4.52 7.30 15.80
CA TYR A 102 5.26 6.60 14.74
C TYR A 102 6.30 7.52 14.11
N ASP A 103 7.37 6.93 13.61
CA ASP A 103 8.47 7.65 12.96
C ASP A 103 8.05 8.20 11.59
N ARG A 104 8.43 9.45 11.32
CA ARG A 104 8.17 10.12 10.05
C ARG A 104 9.48 10.54 9.41
N GLN A 105 9.68 10.11 8.17
CA GLN A 105 10.85 10.51 7.40
C GLN A 105 10.86 12.02 7.12
N SER A 106 9.69 12.61 6.84
CA SER A 106 9.56 14.05 6.60
C SER A 106 10.01 14.90 7.79
N GLU A 107 9.69 14.49 9.02
CA GLU A 107 10.12 15.16 10.24
C GLU A 107 11.64 15.08 10.42
N LYS A 108 12.22 13.88 10.24
CA LYS A 108 13.66 13.66 10.30
C LYS A 108 14.41 14.48 9.25
N LEU A 109 13.91 14.49 8.02
CA LEU A 109 14.51 15.26 6.91
C LEU A 109 14.41 16.77 7.15
N LEU A 110 13.28 17.26 7.68
CA LEU A 110 13.12 18.66 8.01
C LEU A 110 14.10 19.09 9.13
N LYS A 111 14.25 18.25 10.16
CA LYS A 111 15.20 18.51 11.23
C LYS A 111 16.63 18.63 10.68
N ASN A 112 17.06 17.66 9.86
CA ASN A 112 18.36 17.68 9.22
C ASN A 112 18.53 18.90 8.32
N LEU A 113 17.49 19.23 7.52
CA LEU A 113 17.52 20.43 6.67
C LEU A 113 17.68 21.72 7.48
N LYS A 114 16.98 21.85 8.61
CA LYS A 114 17.13 23.00 9.53
C LYS A 114 18.55 23.10 10.08
N GLU A 115 19.16 21.99 10.46
CA GLU A 115 20.55 21.97 10.99
C GLU A 115 21.55 22.42 9.90
N VAL A 116 21.41 21.92 8.68
CA VAL A 116 22.27 22.30 7.54
C VAL A 116 22.04 23.77 7.18
N ALA A 117 20.80 24.22 7.03
CA ALA A 117 20.47 25.61 6.72
C ALA A 117 20.97 26.61 7.79
N LYS A 118 20.97 26.19 9.05
CA LYS A 118 21.54 26.99 10.13
C LYS A 118 23.06 27.10 9.99
N PHE A 119 23.76 26.00 9.68
CA PHE A 119 25.20 25.99 9.47
C PHE A 119 25.61 26.85 8.28
N GLU A 120 24.82 26.86 7.22
CA GLU A 120 25.05 27.63 5.99
C GLU A 120 24.60 29.09 6.09
N GLY A 121 24.00 29.53 7.22
CA GLY A 121 23.55 30.91 7.45
C GLY A 121 22.20 31.28 6.83
N TYR A 122 21.44 30.33 6.28
CA TYR A 122 20.13 30.60 5.69
C TYR A 122 19.01 30.80 6.72
N MET A 123 19.20 30.39 7.97
CA MET A 123 18.18 30.52 9.02
C MET A 123 18.05 31.94 9.58
N ASP A 124 19.04 32.82 9.41
CA ASP A 124 19.07 34.14 10.03
C ASP A 124 18.04 35.10 9.43
N ASN A 125 17.61 34.84 8.19
CA ASN A 125 16.66 35.71 7.46
C ASN A 125 15.27 35.08 7.20
N ASP A 126 15.11 33.75 7.32
CA ASP A 126 13.89 33.04 6.87
C ASP A 126 13.40 31.94 7.84
N SER A 127 13.58 32.14 9.15
CA SER A 127 13.09 31.21 10.17
C SER A 127 11.59 30.97 10.10
N THR A 128 10.81 31.94 9.59
CA THR A 128 9.35 31.85 9.46
C THR A 128 8.89 30.78 8.48
N LEU A 129 9.60 30.58 7.37
CA LEU A 129 9.29 29.53 6.39
C LEU A 129 9.50 28.14 6.98
N PHE A 130 10.63 27.93 7.64
CA PHE A 130 10.94 26.67 8.31
C PHE A 130 9.95 26.35 9.44
N ASN A 131 9.55 27.35 10.22
CA ASN A 131 8.57 27.18 11.28
C ASN A 131 7.17 26.88 10.72
N SER A 132 6.79 27.49 9.61
CA SER A 132 5.54 27.19 8.91
C SER A 132 5.51 25.78 8.35
N LEU A 133 6.63 25.31 7.79
CA LEU A 133 6.78 23.94 7.29
C LEU A 133 6.74 22.93 8.44
N GLU A 134 7.44 23.22 9.54
CA GLU A 134 7.42 22.40 10.74
C GLU A 134 6.01 22.25 11.31
N ALA A 135 5.26 23.36 11.42
CA ALA A 135 3.87 23.33 11.89
C ALA A 135 2.95 22.48 11.00
N LYS A 136 3.18 22.48 9.68
CA LYS A 136 2.44 21.64 8.73
C LYS A 136 2.83 20.16 8.80
N LEU A 137 4.09 19.88 9.12
CA LEU A 137 4.63 18.51 9.25
C LEU A 137 4.53 17.97 10.68
N THR A 138 4.11 18.81 11.65
CA THR A 138 3.88 18.35 13.03
C THR A 138 2.85 17.21 13.03
N PRO A 139 3.12 16.13 13.76
CA PRO A 139 2.20 15.03 13.93
C PRO A 139 0.83 15.50 14.43
N ASP A 140 -0.20 15.13 13.70
CA ASP A 140 -1.59 15.29 14.10
C ASP A 140 -2.27 13.92 13.92
N LEU A 141 -2.47 13.23 15.03
CA LEU A 141 -2.97 11.87 15.01
C LEU A 141 -4.39 11.80 14.44
N ASP A 142 -5.23 12.82 14.71
CA ASP A 142 -6.59 12.90 14.17
C ASP A 142 -6.57 12.98 12.65
N ARG A 143 -5.84 13.95 12.12
CA ARG A 143 -5.71 14.13 10.68
C ARG A 143 -5.10 12.91 9.99
N ASP A 144 -4.10 12.28 10.61
CA ASP A 144 -3.40 11.16 10.03
C ASP A 144 -4.26 9.88 10.02
N PHE A 145 -5.06 9.67 11.05
CA PHE A 145 -6.07 8.60 11.09
C PHE A 145 -7.17 8.83 10.06
N ASP A 146 -7.73 10.04 9.99
CA ASP A 146 -8.80 10.37 9.05
C ASP A 146 -8.34 10.24 7.59
N ARG A 147 -7.12 10.66 7.29
CA ARG A 147 -6.51 10.51 5.97
C ARG A 147 -6.35 9.05 5.53
N ASN A 148 -6.09 8.16 6.48
CA ASN A 148 -5.81 6.76 6.23
C ASN A 148 -6.97 5.84 6.69
N LYS A 149 -8.17 6.40 6.87
CA LYS A 149 -9.35 5.72 7.43
C LYS A 149 -9.62 4.37 6.77
N ASP A 150 -9.67 4.33 5.46
CA ASP A 150 -10.02 3.12 4.71
C ASP A 150 -8.97 2.02 4.91
N GLN A 151 -7.69 2.36 4.87
CA GLN A 151 -6.62 1.39 5.10
C GLN A 151 -6.62 0.89 6.56
N ILE A 152 -6.88 1.76 7.53
CA ILE A 152 -6.99 1.37 8.94
C ILE A 152 -8.21 0.44 9.13
N LYS A 153 -9.36 0.75 8.51
CA LYS A 153 -10.53 -0.13 8.56
C LYS A 153 -10.25 -1.51 7.96
N LYS A 154 -9.51 -1.59 6.86
CA LYS A 154 -9.06 -2.86 6.28
C LYS A 154 -8.17 -3.67 7.24
N LEU A 155 -7.21 -3.02 7.91
CA LEU A 155 -6.37 -3.68 8.91
C LEU A 155 -7.19 -4.17 10.12
N LEU A 156 -8.10 -3.34 10.62
CA LEU A 156 -9.02 -3.73 11.72
C LEU A 156 -9.90 -4.91 11.31
N THR A 157 -10.46 -4.86 10.11
CA THR A 157 -11.28 -5.96 9.56
C THR A 157 -10.49 -7.26 9.51
N SER A 158 -9.28 -7.21 8.95
CA SER A 158 -8.38 -8.38 8.89
C SER A 158 -8.13 -8.96 10.29
N GLU A 159 -7.77 -8.13 11.25
CA GLU A 159 -7.47 -8.57 12.62
C GLU A 159 -8.71 -9.12 13.34
N ILE A 160 -9.89 -8.50 13.16
CA ILE A 160 -11.17 -9.00 13.70
C ILE A 160 -11.52 -10.34 13.05
N MET A 161 -11.38 -10.47 11.73
CA MET A 161 -11.67 -11.73 11.03
C MET A 161 -10.76 -12.86 11.51
N LYS A 162 -9.46 -12.60 11.70
CA LYS A 162 -8.53 -13.59 12.29
C LYS A 162 -8.98 -14.02 13.68
N ARG A 163 -9.46 -13.09 14.48
CA ARG A 163 -9.90 -13.35 15.86
C ARG A 163 -11.11 -14.27 15.94
N TYR A 164 -12.10 -14.09 15.06
CA TYR A 164 -13.38 -14.81 15.12
C TYR A 164 -13.45 -16.01 14.17
N TYR A 165 -12.83 -15.91 13.01
CA TYR A 165 -12.97 -16.88 11.92
C TYR A 165 -11.63 -17.43 11.42
N PHE A 166 -10.53 -17.11 12.10
CA PHE A 166 -9.18 -17.50 11.75
C PHE A 166 -8.77 -17.04 10.34
N GLN A 167 -7.70 -17.61 9.80
CA GLN A 167 -7.20 -17.27 8.47
C GLN A 167 -8.25 -17.47 7.35
N LYS A 168 -9.12 -18.48 7.50
CA LYS A 168 -10.17 -18.73 6.50
C LYS A 168 -11.16 -17.56 6.42
N GLY A 169 -11.58 -17.00 7.55
CA GLY A 169 -12.50 -15.88 7.55
C GLY A 169 -11.85 -14.61 7.01
N GLU A 170 -10.59 -14.37 7.35
CA GLU A 170 -9.82 -13.26 6.79
C GLU A 170 -9.75 -13.35 5.27
N LEU A 171 -9.38 -14.54 4.73
CA LEU A 171 -9.31 -14.76 3.29
C LEU A 171 -10.65 -14.52 2.60
N ILE A 172 -11.75 -15.08 3.14
CA ILE A 172 -13.09 -14.86 2.56
C ILE A 172 -13.44 -13.38 2.52
N ASN A 173 -13.19 -12.66 3.61
CA ASN A 173 -13.50 -11.23 3.66
C ASN A 173 -12.62 -10.41 2.70
N SER A 174 -11.33 -10.72 2.60
CA SER A 174 -10.40 -9.98 1.72
C SER A 174 -10.72 -10.10 0.23
N LEU A 175 -11.35 -11.20 -0.19
CA LEU A 175 -11.77 -11.40 -1.59
C LEU A 175 -12.89 -10.45 -2.04
N LYS A 176 -13.57 -9.76 -1.11
CA LYS A 176 -14.63 -8.78 -1.44
C LYS A 176 -14.11 -7.56 -2.22
N GLU A 177 -12.87 -7.19 -2.01
CA GLU A 177 -12.23 -6.00 -2.58
C GLU A 177 -10.86 -6.34 -3.19
N ASP A 178 -10.74 -7.51 -3.81
CA ASP A 178 -9.51 -7.97 -4.44
C ASP A 178 -9.49 -7.59 -5.93
N GLU A 179 -8.89 -6.44 -6.23
CA GLU A 179 -8.78 -5.92 -7.61
C GLU A 179 -8.02 -6.88 -8.55
N VAL A 180 -7.10 -7.69 -8.01
CA VAL A 180 -6.36 -8.70 -8.80
C VAL A 180 -7.30 -9.84 -9.19
N LEU A 181 -8.13 -10.31 -8.24
CA LEU A 181 -9.14 -11.31 -8.49
C LEU A 181 -10.19 -10.80 -9.49
N ASP A 182 -10.68 -9.58 -9.30
CA ASP A 182 -11.67 -8.96 -10.19
C ASP A 182 -11.13 -8.86 -11.63
N LYS A 183 -9.88 -8.42 -11.79
CA LYS A 183 -9.23 -8.39 -13.10
C LYS A 183 -9.02 -9.77 -13.70
N ALA A 184 -8.67 -10.75 -12.89
CA ALA A 184 -8.54 -12.13 -13.35
C ALA A 184 -9.89 -12.70 -13.82
N LEU A 185 -10.97 -12.43 -13.11
CA LEU A 185 -12.33 -12.85 -13.49
C LEU A 185 -12.79 -12.16 -14.78
N GLU A 186 -12.52 -10.86 -14.95
CA GLU A 186 -12.78 -10.12 -16.18
C GLU A 186 -12.09 -10.78 -17.38
N VAL A 187 -10.79 -11.03 -17.28
CA VAL A 187 -9.99 -11.63 -18.37
C VAL A 187 -10.43 -13.05 -18.70
N LEU A 188 -10.73 -13.87 -17.67
CA LEU A 188 -11.21 -15.24 -17.86
C LEU A 188 -12.66 -15.29 -18.39
N GLY A 189 -13.46 -14.28 -18.08
CA GLY A 189 -14.84 -14.13 -18.56
C GLY A 189 -14.94 -13.67 -20.01
N ASP A 190 -13.87 -13.11 -20.58
CA ASP A 190 -13.78 -12.69 -21.98
C ASP A 190 -12.77 -13.55 -22.79
N PRO A 191 -13.24 -14.60 -23.51
CA PRO A 191 -12.38 -15.47 -24.28
C PRO A 191 -11.57 -14.74 -25.37
N ALA A 192 -12.08 -13.62 -25.91
CA ALA A 192 -11.38 -12.83 -26.93
C ALA A 192 -10.20 -12.07 -26.31
N LEU A 193 -10.44 -11.41 -25.17
CA LEU A 193 -9.39 -10.73 -24.40
C LEU A 193 -8.31 -11.71 -23.94
N TYR A 194 -8.72 -12.89 -23.42
CA TYR A 194 -7.78 -13.94 -23.00
C TYR A 194 -6.88 -14.41 -24.16
N GLN A 195 -7.46 -14.71 -25.33
CA GLN A 195 -6.70 -15.12 -26.51
C GLN A 195 -5.77 -14.00 -27.01
N GLN A 196 -6.28 -12.77 -27.10
CA GLN A 196 -5.48 -11.60 -27.51
C GLN A 196 -4.28 -11.39 -26.58
N THR A 197 -4.46 -11.58 -25.27
CA THR A 197 -3.38 -11.45 -24.27
C THR A 197 -2.28 -12.49 -24.48
N LEU A 198 -2.64 -13.70 -24.88
CA LEU A 198 -1.69 -14.80 -25.13
C LEU A 198 -1.04 -14.78 -26.49
N GLU A 199 -1.61 -14.04 -27.44
CA GLU A 199 -1.09 -13.95 -28.81
C GLU A 199 0.13 -13.03 -28.88
N ALA A 200 1.01 -13.28 -29.87
CA ALA A 200 2.07 -12.34 -30.17
C ALA A 200 1.44 -11.04 -30.71
N PRO A 201 1.96 -9.86 -30.35
CA PRO A 201 1.53 -8.62 -30.99
C PRO A 201 1.68 -8.77 -32.50
N GLY A 202 0.61 -8.51 -33.24
CA GLY A 202 0.56 -8.68 -34.67
C GLY A 202 1.79 -8.05 -35.33
N LYS A 203 2.39 -8.76 -36.30
CA LYS A 203 3.46 -8.17 -37.11
C LYS A 203 2.91 -6.87 -37.71
N VAL A 204 3.41 -5.74 -37.24
CA VAL A 204 3.23 -4.49 -37.98
C VAL A 204 3.87 -4.72 -39.33
N GLU A 205 3.07 -4.97 -40.38
CA GLU A 205 3.55 -4.94 -41.74
C GLU A 205 4.21 -3.59 -41.95
N LYS A 206 5.55 -3.60 -42.03
CA LYS A 206 6.28 -2.42 -42.53
C LYS A 206 5.75 -2.18 -43.92
N THR A 207 4.81 -1.24 -44.06
CA THR A 207 4.44 -0.69 -45.35
C THR A 207 5.74 -0.17 -45.97
N ALA A 208 6.27 -0.93 -46.92
CA ALA A 208 7.39 -0.50 -47.73
C ALA A 208 6.90 0.71 -48.51
N THR A 209 7.33 1.89 -48.09
CA THR A 209 7.20 3.09 -48.90
C THR A 209 8.21 2.93 -50.04
N LEU A 210 7.71 2.76 -51.28
CA LEU A 210 8.44 2.86 -52.54
C LEU A 210 8.88 4.32 -52.77
#